data_31ac48487b1fb23ce06c3d7286fbda7c
#
_entry.id   31ac48487b1fb23ce06c3d7286fbda7c
#
_cell.length_a   1.000
_cell.length_b   1.000
_cell.length_c   1.000
_cell.angle_alpha   90.00
_cell.angle_beta   90.00
_cell.angle_gamma   90.00
#
_symmetry.space_group_name_H-M   'P 1'
#
loop_
_entity.id
_entity.type
_entity.pdbx_description
1 polymer ?
#
loop_
_entity_poly.entity_id
_entity_poly.type
_entity_poly.pdbx_seq_one_letter_code
_entity_poly.pdbx_strand_id
1 'polypeptide(L)'
;MIPRIRQSQRDLIDVSNITDANSLLIYNTDEDCYNYYSKTEQEWQSLCGKLGKADFTIEDCSRIRVNGVYQNNVALTSANYLTIPVNVTKVGSYSIQVVPNPANGYYFSTSGEFLSTGTFEITVPGSGTPVNYTPTGSDGDEIKITLNGIDLDCSNKPKIKIEDTTKRPRFAISCNSVTVHGVYKKGIATTTANKITMRLNVYDGSQGATYSVKTDMIDGLSFSGSGVLGAAGTQEIVLYAEGTPYSTSSKLFTITTNSESTTATCQALVVPVISKKKIMAAGSTTYGLTSGGENGCDAMIKNIMNYGDNENSIIKYEGFASVETSSSLSDLATWVGGTQPYDIIVITYNLTPNDAQRALLVDYVNKGGVLIYLDQNNSGTDGTRNVQLVGEIFGESIDRPVDIASTCNYVIKMNPGVDDEISNGPFGDVRNGQWGEDYNNSCGLPVVPRGAIVYAGAINASTGLASTSGAQATILRHPTKNFFWCGDSGLIHGGTSTSNTTTPFQIGSRTFNGVTYPKYPVDKQAYGNQAAANRLPVCNSTLFANVMAWAIKMAEESGINSGK
;
A
#
# COMPACT_ATOMS: atom_id res chain seq x y z
N MET A 1 32.20 -52.22 13.00
CA MET A 1 31.97 -51.45 14.25
C MET A 1 32.01 -49.98 13.87
N ILE A 2 31.00 -49.20 14.23
CA ILE A 2 30.99 -47.74 13.93
C ILE A 2 31.81 -47.04 15.02
N PRO A 3 32.81 -46.23 14.67
CA PRO A 3 33.62 -45.52 15.64
C PRO A 3 32.77 -44.60 16.52
N ARG A 4 33.05 -44.57 17.82
CA ARG A 4 32.43 -43.67 18.80
C ARG A 4 33.47 -42.64 19.22
N ILE A 5 33.33 -41.40 18.80
CA ILE A 5 34.28 -40.33 19.02
C ILE A 5 33.54 -39.03 19.39
N ARG A 6 34.27 -38.11 20.02
CA ARG A 6 33.77 -36.77 20.32
C ARG A 6 33.77 -35.90 19.07
N GLN A 7 32.99 -34.83 19.06
CA GLN A 7 32.96 -33.86 17.96
C GLN A 7 34.35 -33.31 17.63
N SER A 8 35.12 -32.94 18.63
CA SER A 8 36.50 -32.44 18.43
C SER A 8 37.43 -33.45 17.78
N GLN A 9 37.20 -34.75 17.97
CA GLN A 9 37.98 -35.82 17.33
C GLN A 9 37.50 -36.08 15.90
N ARG A 10 36.17 -35.99 15.67
CA ARG A 10 35.56 -36.07 14.36
C ARG A 10 36.13 -34.99 13.43
N ASP A 11 36.20 -33.76 13.92
CA ASP A 11 36.62 -32.59 13.13
C ASP A 11 38.12 -32.62 12.79
N LEU A 12 38.91 -33.49 13.42
CA LEU A 12 40.33 -33.74 13.09
C LEU A 12 40.53 -34.86 12.04
N ILE A 13 39.46 -35.53 11.59
CA ILE A 13 39.58 -36.58 10.56
C ILE A 13 39.90 -35.89 9.23
N ASP A 14 41.08 -36.15 8.71
CA ASP A 14 41.48 -35.67 7.37
C ASP A 14 40.78 -36.50 6.29
N VAL A 15 39.65 -35.98 5.83
CA VAL A 15 38.82 -36.59 4.79
C VAL A 15 39.37 -36.40 3.38
N SER A 16 40.34 -35.49 3.20
CA SER A 16 40.89 -35.15 1.88
C SER A 16 41.67 -36.32 1.26
N ASN A 17 42.26 -37.14 2.11
CA ASN A 17 43.07 -38.32 1.73
C ASN A 17 42.29 -39.65 1.67
N ILE A 18 40.96 -39.62 1.88
CA ILE A 18 40.11 -40.80 1.84
C ILE A 18 39.40 -40.85 0.49
N THR A 19 39.76 -41.86 -0.34
CA THR A 19 39.24 -41.99 -1.70
C THR A 19 37.72 -42.07 -1.77
N ASP A 20 37.09 -42.65 -0.76
CA ASP A 20 35.64 -42.82 -0.64
C ASP A 20 35.11 -42.25 0.68
N ALA A 21 35.43 -40.97 0.94
CA ALA A 21 35.05 -40.29 2.17
C ALA A 21 33.53 -40.06 2.25
N ASN A 22 32.83 -40.12 1.12
CA ASN A 22 31.37 -39.94 1.12
C ASN A 22 30.71 -41.09 1.90
N SER A 23 29.85 -40.74 2.84
CA SER A 23 29.19 -41.70 3.74
C SER A 23 30.06 -42.36 4.81
N LEU A 24 31.26 -41.79 5.12
CA LEU A 24 31.93 -42.12 6.37
C LEU A 24 30.96 -41.92 7.52
N LEU A 25 30.79 -42.92 8.38
CA LEU A 25 29.81 -42.91 9.47
C LEU A 25 30.53 -43.06 10.82
N ILE A 26 30.22 -42.16 11.74
CA ILE A 26 30.67 -42.22 13.14
C ILE A 26 29.50 -42.04 14.10
N TYR A 27 29.67 -42.44 15.34
CA TYR A 27 28.77 -42.05 16.42
C TYR A 27 29.43 -40.93 17.21
N ASN A 28 28.85 -39.74 17.15
CA ASN A 28 29.31 -38.55 17.87
C ASN A 28 28.79 -38.60 19.30
N THR A 29 29.72 -38.76 20.27
CA THR A 29 29.34 -38.92 21.70
C THR A 29 28.90 -37.58 22.32
N ASP A 30 29.23 -36.45 21.75
CA ASP A 30 28.83 -35.13 22.25
C ASP A 30 27.43 -34.77 21.77
N GLU A 31 27.01 -35.26 20.60
CA GLU A 31 25.66 -35.11 20.06
C GLU A 31 24.73 -36.27 20.42
N ASP A 32 25.27 -37.35 20.91
CA ASP A 32 24.55 -38.65 21.12
C ASP A 32 23.86 -39.11 19.81
N CYS A 33 24.57 -39.01 18.68
CA CYS A 33 24.02 -39.22 17.35
C CYS A 33 25.03 -39.77 16.34
N TYR A 34 24.52 -40.47 15.32
CA TYR A 34 25.32 -40.82 14.14
C TYR A 34 25.56 -39.61 13.25
N ASN A 35 26.82 -39.40 12.89
CA ASN A 35 27.20 -38.41 11.89
C ASN A 35 27.81 -39.12 10.68
N TYR A 36 27.50 -38.63 9.47
CA TYR A 36 28.15 -39.07 8.23
C TYR A 36 28.78 -37.89 7.52
N TYR A 37 29.83 -38.15 6.76
CA TYR A 37 30.46 -37.13 5.95
C TYR A 37 29.81 -37.04 4.60
N SER A 38 29.34 -35.85 4.22
CA SER A 38 28.80 -35.53 2.90
C SER A 38 29.92 -34.91 2.04
N LYS A 39 30.31 -35.60 0.98
CA LYS A 39 31.32 -35.08 0.03
C LYS A 39 30.77 -33.95 -0.80
N THR A 40 29.44 -33.92 -1.04
CA THR A 40 28.76 -32.86 -1.77
C THR A 40 28.78 -31.55 -0.97
N GLU A 41 28.47 -31.63 0.32
CA GLU A 41 28.43 -30.49 1.23
C GLU A 41 29.79 -30.20 1.85
N GLN A 42 30.78 -31.10 1.69
CA GLN A 42 32.11 -31.06 2.30
C GLN A 42 32.09 -30.93 3.83
N GLU A 43 31.08 -31.48 4.48
CA GLU A 43 30.92 -31.41 5.94
C GLU A 43 30.28 -32.66 6.55
N TRP A 44 30.41 -32.79 7.88
CA TRP A 44 29.76 -33.82 8.64
C TRP A 44 28.30 -33.50 8.91
N GLN A 45 27.39 -34.37 8.49
CA GLN A 45 25.95 -34.27 8.69
C GLN A 45 25.46 -35.18 9.82
N SER A 46 24.49 -34.75 10.61
CA SER A 46 23.88 -35.53 11.69
C SER A 46 22.65 -36.30 11.22
N LEU A 47 22.58 -37.60 11.49
CA LEU A 47 21.38 -38.41 11.18
C LEU A 47 20.22 -38.20 12.15
N CYS A 48 20.43 -37.49 13.26
CA CYS A 48 19.38 -37.21 14.24
C CYS A 48 18.58 -35.96 13.93
N GLY A 49 18.67 -35.47 12.73
CA GLY A 49 17.90 -34.29 12.28
C GLY A 49 18.38 -32.96 12.88
N LYS A 50 19.56 -32.92 13.51
CA LYS A 50 20.19 -31.65 13.87
C LYS A 50 20.71 -31.01 12.60
N LEU A 51 20.17 -29.85 12.27
CA LEU A 51 20.67 -29.04 11.18
C LEU A 51 22.12 -28.65 11.49
N GLY A 52 23.02 -28.74 10.50
CA GLY A 52 24.36 -28.18 10.58
C GLY A 52 24.34 -26.68 10.87
N LYS A 53 25.49 -26.04 10.93
CA LYS A 53 25.56 -24.57 11.08
C LYS A 53 24.96 -23.89 9.85
N ALA A 54 24.13 -22.89 10.07
CA ALA A 54 23.60 -22.03 9.02
C ALA A 54 24.71 -21.12 8.46
N ASP A 55 24.64 -20.86 7.14
CA ASP A 55 25.37 -19.75 6.55
C ASP A 55 24.41 -18.57 6.38
N PHE A 56 24.76 -17.45 6.99
CA PHE A 56 24.02 -16.22 6.92
C PHE A 56 24.92 -15.02 7.15
N THR A 57 24.49 -13.88 6.63
CA THR A 57 25.25 -12.62 6.69
C THR A 57 24.32 -11.47 7.09
N ILE A 58 24.93 -10.38 7.57
CA ILE A 58 24.29 -9.08 7.70
C ILE A 58 24.86 -8.22 6.58
N GLU A 59 24.05 -7.90 5.56
CA GLU A 59 24.52 -7.16 4.37
C GLU A 59 24.81 -5.69 4.68
N ASP A 60 24.07 -5.10 5.61
CA ASP A 60 24.21 -3.69 5.99
C ASP A 60 23.97 -3.54 7.50
N CYS A 61 25.04 -3.31 8.24
CA CYS A 61 24.96 -3.13 9.70
C CYS A 61 24.27 -1.82 10.13
N SER A 62 24.12 -0.86 9.25
CA SER A 62 23.35 0.36 9.55
C SER A 62 21.85 0.07 9.71
N ARG A 63 21.39 -1.08 9.26
CA ARG A 63 20.00 -1.54 9.39
C ARG A 63 19.69 -2.24 10.71
N ILE A 64 20.71 -2.47 11.54
CA ILE A 64 20.50 -3.02 12.88
C ILE A 64 19.80 -1.96 13.74
N ARG A 65 18.71 -2.35 14.41
CA ARG A 65 17.94 -1.46 15.29
C ARG A 65 18.22 -1.77 16.75
N VAL A 66 18.36 -0.72 17.53
CA VAL A 66 18.49 -0.76 18.99
C VAL A 66 17.14 -0.43 19.59
N ASN A 67 16.55 -1.36 20.33
CA ASN A 67 15.22 -1.21 20.91
C ASN A 67 15.30 -1.13 22.43
N GLY A 68 14.41 -0.33 23.04
CA GLY A 68 14.36 -0.15 24.48
C GLY A 68 15.18 1.04 24.99
N VAL A 69 15.04 1.31 26.28
CA VAL A 69 15.76 2.35 27.03
C VAL A 69 16.89 1.68 27.81
N TYR A 70 18.09 2.17 27.66
CA TYR A 70 19.28 1.66 28.35
C TYR A 70 19.74 2.68 29.36
N GLN A 71 19.80 2.29 30.63
CA GLN A 71 20.13 3.17 31.76
C GLN A 71 21.27 2.57 32.56
N ASN A 72 22.20 3.42 33.02
CA ASN A 72 23.25 2.92 33.90
C ASN A 72 22.66 2.48 35.25
N ASN A 73 23.22 1.41 35.82
CA ASN A 73 22.78 0.76 37.04
C ASN A 73 21.35 0.19 37.02
N VAL A 74 20.71 0.07 35.83
CA VAL A 74 19.40 -0.57 35.64
C VAL A 74 19.58 -1.83 34.80
N ALA A 75 19.13 -2.97 35.30
CA ALA A 75 19.19 -4.24 34.58
C ALA A 75 18.32 -4.19 33.31
N LEU A 76 18.84 -4.77 32.21
CA LEU A 76 18.07 -4.92 30.97
C LEU A 76 16.86 -5.84 31.18
N THR A 77 15.80 -5.56 30.45
CA THR A 77 14.54 -6.30 30.46
C THR A 77 14.22 -6.84 29.08
N SER A 78 13.11 -7.55 28.89
CA SER A 78 12.64 -8.00 27.58
C SER A 78 12.34 -6.85 26.59
N ALA A 79 12.24 -5.60 27.07
CA ALA A 79 12.10 -4.43 26.21
C ALA A 79 13.43 -3.98 25.58
N ASN A 80 14.57 -4.51 26.07
CA ASN A 80 15.91 -4.15 25.60
C ASN A 80 16.43 -5.26 24.66
N TYR A 81 16.39 -5.04 23.37
CA TYR A 81 16.82 -6.01 22.36
C TYR A 81 17.32 -5.32 21.10
N LEU A 82 18.05 -6.07 20.29
CA LEU A 82 18.41 -5.65 18.94
C LEU A 82 17.54 -6.37 17.93
N THR A 83 17.17 -5.68 16.86
CA THR A 83 16.60 -6.29 15.66
C THR A 83 17.69 -6.31 14.60
N ILE A 84 18.09 -7.50 14.16
CA ILE A 84 19.18 -7.69 13.22
C ILE A 84 18.66 -8.31 11.94
N PRO A 85 18.72 -7.60 10.79
CA PRO A 85 18.36 -8.17 9.50
C PRO A 85 19.48 -9.10 9.01
N VAL A 86 19.14 -10.33 8.66
CA VAL A 86 20.07 -11.33 8.14
C VAL A 86 19.60 -11.87 6.80
N ASN A 87 20.55 -12.21 5.93
CA ASN A 87 20.30 -12.95 4.70
C ASN A 87 20.87 -14.36 4.84
N VAL A 88 19.98 -15.35 4.86
CA VAL A 88 20.32 -16.78 5.05
C VAL A 88 20.52 -17.44 3.69
N THR A 89 21.70 -17.97 3.46
CA THR A 89 22.06 -18.68 2.22
C THR A 89 22.04 -20.20 2.39
N LYS A 90 22.20 -20.68 3.64
CA LYS A 90 22.12 -22.11 3.99
C LYS A 90 21.36 -22.28 5.29
N VAL A 91 20.37 -23.16 5.31
CA VAL A 91 19.60 -23.53 6.52
C VAL A 91 20.49 -24.21 7.56
N GLY A 92 20.14 -24.06 8.84
CA GLY A 92 20.92 -24.66 9.91
C GLY A 92 20.77 -23.91 11.24
N SER A 93 21.51 -24.35 12.24
CA SER A 93 21.56 -23.70 13.54
C SER A 93 22.37 -22.40 13.49
N TYR A 94 21.91 -21.39 14.20
CA TYR A 94 22.60 -20.12 14.32
C TYR A 94 22.80 -19.70 15.77
N SER A 95 23.83 -18.89 15.99
CA SER A 95 24.04 -18.12 17.21
C SER A 95 24.49 -16.71 16.86
N ILE A 96 23.91 -15.72 17.54
CA ILE A 96 24.29 -14.31 17.42
C ILE A 96 24.63 -13.81 18.81
N GLN A 97 25.80 -13.20 18.96
CA GLN A 97 26.23 -12.51 20.18
C GLN A 97 26.67 -11.09 19.84
N VAL A 98 26.23 -10.14 20.66
CA VAL A 98 26.64 -8.73 20.54
C VAL A 98 27.06 -8.22 21.90
N VAL A 99 28.25 -7.63 21.96
CA VAL A 99 28.83 -7.09 23.19
C VAL A 99 29.32 -5.65 22.98
N PRO A 100 29.17 -4.76 23.95
CA PRO A 100 29.84 -3.45 23.90
C PRO A 100 31.37 -3.61 23.88
N ASN A 101 32.01 -2.73 23.15
CA ASN A 101 33.48 -2.67 23.11
C ASN A 101 33.96 -1.21 23.25
N PRO A 102 34.49 -0.81 24.40
CA PRO A 102 34.82 -1.61 25.60
C PRO A 102 33.57 -2.15 26.33
N ALA A 103 33.75 -3.23 27.08
CA ALA A 103 32.69 -3.87 27.85
C ALA A 103 32.06 -2.88 28.84
N ASN A 104 30.70 -2.90 28.91
CA ASN A 104 29.94 -2.00 29.78
C ASN A 104 28.86 -2.72 30.62
N GLY A 105 29.11 -4.01 30.97
CA GLY A 105 28.24 -4.75 31.90
C GLY A 105 26.99 -5.38 31.30
N TYR A 106 26.75 -5.27 30.00
CA TYR A 106 25.60 -5.86 29.31
C TYR A 106 26.00 -6.52 27.99
N TYR A 107 25.11 -7.35 27.45
CA TYR A 107 25.31 -8.05 26.16
C TYR A 107 23.97 -8.44 25.57
N PHE A 108 23.98 -8.86 24.29
CA PHE A 108 22.81 -9.45 23.62
C PHE A 108 23.20 -10.82 23.07
N SER A 109 22.29 -11.77 23.15
CA SER A 109 22.53 -13.09 22.58
C SER A 109 21.23 -13.79 22.23
N THR A 110 21.29 -14.56 21.14
CA THR A 110 20.22 -15.46 20.72
C THR A 110 20.79 -16.64 19.95
N SER A 111 20.06 -17.73 19.91
CA SER A 111 20.35 -18.89 19.08
C SER A 111 19.04 -19.54 18.63
N GLY A 112 19.09 -20.26 17.50
CA GLY A 112 17.94 -20.92 16.93
C GLY A 112 18.29 -21.69 15.67
N GLU A 113 17.29 -21.96 14.84
CA GLU A 113 17.46 -22.68 13.59
C GLU A 113 16.75 -21.91 12.46
N PHE A 114 17.45 -21.76 11.31
CA PHE A 114 16.82 -21.32 10.07
C PHE A 114 16.33 -22.54 9.30
N LEU A 115 15.02 -22.59 9.03
CA LEU A 115 14.37 -23.66 8.30
C LEU A 115 14.20 -23.37 6.81
N SER A 116 14.46 -22.11 6.38
CA SER A 116 14.44 -21.68 4.99
C SER A 116 15.54 -20.64 4.73
N THR A 117 15.92 -20.49 3.46
CA THR A 117 16.81 -19.42 3.00
C THR A 117 16.02 -18.13 2.76
N GLY A 118 16.70 -16.98 2.71
CA GLY A 118 16.10 -15.67 2.47
C GLY A 118 16.41 -14.65 3.56
N THR A 119 15.73 -13.53 3.54
CA THR A 119 15.95 -12.42 4.49
C THR A 119 15.02 -12.56 5.70
N PHE A 120 15.58 -12.44 6.89
CA PHE A 120 14.86 -12.48 8.17
C PHE A 120 15.26 -11.31 9.05
N GLU A 121 14.38 -10.90 9.95
CA GLU A 121 14.71 -10.01 11.08
C GLU A 121 14.76 -10.83 12.36
N ILE A 122 15.94 -10.84 13.00
CA ILE A 122 16.18 -11.63 14.22
C ILE A 122 16.18 -10.70 15.44
N THR A 123 15.31 -11.03 16.40
CA THR A 123 15.33 -10.37 17.71
C THR A 123 16.42 -10.99 18.58
N VAL A 124 17.34 -10.15 19.06
CA VAL A 124 18.45 -10.56 19.93
C VAL A 124 18.27 -9.87 21.28
N PRO A 125 17.74 -10.57 22.31
CA PRO A 125 17.45 -10.00 23.61
C PRO A 125 18.72 -9.58 24.35
N GLY A 126 18.61 -8.49 25.10
CA GLY A 126 19.66 -7.96 25.95
C GLY A 126 19.63 -8.57 27.36
N SER A 127 20.79 -8.68 27.98
CA SER A 127 20.98 -9.12 29.37
C SER A 127 22.11 -8.37 30.04
N GLY A 128 22.12 -8.30 31.35
CA GLY A 128 23.11 -7.60 32.16
C GLY A 128 22.65 -6.23 32.63
N THR A 129 23.59 -5.44 33.14
CA THR A 129 23.32 -4.10 33.70
C THR A 129 24.39 -3.15 33.22
N PRO A 130 24.07 -2.11 32.42
CA PRO A 130 25.04 -1.11 32.02
C PRO A 130 25.66 -0.42 33.25
N VAL A 131 26.97 -0.29 33.26
CA VAL A 131 27.72 0.32 34.39
C VAL A 131 27.88 1.82 34.15
N ASN A 132 28.32 2.20 32.96
CA ASN A 132 28.60 3.59 32.63
C ASN A 132 27.52 4.16 31.72
N TYR A 133 27.17 5.41 31.95
CA TYR A 133 26.32 6.16 31.01
C TYR A 133 27.15 6.76 29.88
N THR A 134 26.50 7.07 28.77
CA THR A 134 27.14 7.73 27.62
C THR A 134 27.44 9.19 27.93
N PRO A 135 28.70 9.63 27.92
CA PRO A 135 29.06 11.03 28.17
C PRO A 135 28.44 11.96 27.12
N THR A 136 28.19 13.21 27.53
CA THR A 136 27.74 14.26 26.62
C THR A 136 28.72 14.44 25.46
N GLY A 137 28.19 14.42 24.21
CA GLY A 137 29.01 14.52 23.00
C GLY A 137 29.53 13.17 22.46
N SER A 138 29.31 12.06 23.18
CA SER A 138 29.56 10.71 22.68
C SER A 138 28.34 10.17 21.92
N ASP A 139 28.58 9.33 20.91
CA ASP A 139 27.53 8.64 20.15
C ASP A 139 26.99 7.40 20.86
N GLY A 140 27.63 6.91 21.91
CA GLY A 140 27.28 5.70 22.66
C GLY A 140 28.32 4.60 22.56
N ASP A 141 28.00 3.45 23.17
CA ASP A 141 28.86 2.27 23.16
C ASP A 141 28.95 1.66 21.76
N GLU A 142 30.17 1.42 21.29
CA GLU A 142 30.40 0.63 20.08
C GLU A 142 30.10 -0.84 20.35
N ILE A 143 29.65 -1.57 19.34
CA ILE A 143 29.30 -2.98 19.48
C ILE A 143 30.17 -3.87 18.61
N LYS A 144 30.55 -5.03 19.17
CA LYS A 144 31.15 -6.15 18.48
C LYS A 144 30.10 -7.23 18.28
N ILE A 145 29.95 -7.70 17.05
CA ILE A 145 28.97 -8.71 16.66
C ILE A 145 29.68 -9.98 16.28
N THR A 146 29.23 -11.12 16.80
CA THR A 146 29.78 -12.44 16.51
C THR A 146 28.66 -13.33 16.00
N LEU A 147 28.81 -13.90 14.79
CA LEU A 147 27.86 -14.81 14.14
C LEU A 147 28.49 -16.22 14.11
N ASN A 148 27.81 -17.21 14.67
CA ASN A 148 28.29 -18.60 14.76
C ASN A 148 29.74 -18.74 15.30
N GLY A 149 30.16 -17.83 16.21
CA GLY A 149 31.49 -17.80 16.80
C GLY A 149 32.54 -17.03 15.97
N ILE A 150 32.16 -16.42 14.85
CA ILE A 150 33.03 -15.63 13.98
C ILE A 150 32.70 -14.16 14.14
N ASP A 151 33.68 -13.34 14.39
CA ASP A 151 33.51 -11.90 14.51
C ASP A 151 33.12 -11.27 13.16
N LEU A 152 32.07 -10.47 13.17
CA LEU A 152 31.62 -9.76 11.99
C LEU A 152 32.37 -8.44 11.84
N ASP A 153 33.09 -8.31 10.74
CA ASP A 153 33.65 -7.02 10.32
C ASP A 153 32.67 -6.31 9.40
N CYS A 154 31.95 -5.31 9.95
CA CYS A 154 31.10 -4.43 9.16
C CYS A 154 31.16 -2.99 9.69
N SER A 155 31.05 -2.04 8.78
CA SER A 155 31.00 -0.61 9.07
C SER A 155 29.58 -0.15 9.45
N ASN A 156 29.48 1.05 10.00
CA ASN A 156 28.21 1.73 10.30
C ASN A 156 27.28 0.97 11.27
N LYS A 157 27.87 0.19 12.20
CA LYS A 157 27.08 -0.41 13.29
C LYS A 157 26.42 0.68 14.14
N PRO A 158 25.16 0.48 14.61
CA PRO A 158 24.57 1.41 15.55
C PRO A 158 25.38 1.42 16.85
N LYS A 159 25.42 2.56 17.51
CA LYS A 159 25.97 2.70 18.86
C LYS A 159 24.83 2.68 19.87
N ILE A 160 25.09 2.13 21.06
CA ILE A 160 24.08 2.02 22.10
C ILE A 160 24.28 3.15 23.11
N LYS A 161 23.33 4.06 23.18
CA LYS A 161 23.37 5.14 24.15
C LYS A 161 22.79 4.71 25.49
N ILE A 162 23.55 4.94 26.56
CA ILE A 162 23.18 4.63 27.94
C ILE A 162 22.82 5.91 28.65
N GLU A 163 21.61 5.98 29.17
CA GLU A 163 21.10 7.14 29.92
C GLU A 163 21.79 7.29 31.27
N ASP A 164 22.07 8.54 31.65
CA ASP A 164 22.39 8.90 33.01
C ASP A 164 21.08 8.97 33.84
N THR A 165 20.90 8.05 34.80
CA THR A 165 19.70 7.94 35.62
C THR A 165 19.41 9.21 36.49
N THR A 166 20.33 10.12 36.55
CA THR A 166 20.13 11.42 37.20
C THR A 166 19.44 12.44 36.29
N LYS A 167 19.34 12.16 34.97
CA LYS A 167 18.72 13.06 33.99
C LYS A 167 17.24 12.76 33.80
N ARG A 168 16.47 13.78 33.49
CA ARG A 168 15.02 13.70 33.31
C ARG A 168 14.64 13.99 31.84
N PRO A 169 13.88 13.11 31.15
CA PRO A 169 13.46 13.37 29.79
C PRO A 169 12.33 14.42 29.77
N ARG A 170 12.64 15.63 29.33
CA ARG A 170 11.66 16.70 29.12
C ARG A 170 11.73 17.17 27.68
N PHE A 171 10.68 16.89 26.93
CA PHE A 171 10.56 17.30 25.52
C PHE A 171 9.09 17.35 25.12
N ALA A 172 8.79 18.12 24.10
CA ALA A 172 7.51 18.09 23.42
C ALA A 172 7.66 17.40 22.07
N ILE A 173 6.57 16.76 21.58
CA ILE A 173 6.51 16.21 20.24
C ILE A 173 5.86 17.21 19.29
N SER A 174 6.37 17.28 18.04
CA SER A 174 5.84 18.16 17.01
C SER A 174 4.95 17.36 16.04
N CYS A 175 3.63 17.43 16.23
CA CYS A 175 2.68 16.63 15.42
C CYS A 175 2.76 16.95 13.92
N ASN A 176 3.05 18.18 13.56
CA ASN A 176 3.15 18.61 12.15
C ASN A 176 4.40 18.03 11.42
N SER A 177 5.32 17.43 12.17
CA SER A 177 6.52 16.80 11.62
C SER A 177 6.41 15.29 11.48
N VAL A 178 5.29 14.70 11.89
CA VAL A 178 5.05 13.25 11.78
C VAL A 178 4.90 12.87 10.32
N THR A 179 5.81 12.02 9.83
CA THR A 179 5.78 11.51 8.45
C THR A 179 5.94 10.01 8.48
N VAL A 180 5.00 9.30 7.86
CA VAL A 180 5.05 7.84 7.70
C VAL A 180 5.78 7.50 6.41
N HIS A 181 6.73 6.59 6.48
CA HIS A 181 7.54 6.12 5.36
C HIS A 181 7.35 4.63 5.10
N GLY A 182 7.63 4.22 3.88
CA GLY A 182 7.62 2.83 3.45
C GLY A 182 6.27 2.35 2.93
N VAL A 183 6.30 1.14 2.40
CA VAL A 183 5.15 0.45 1.81
C VAL A 183 4.67 -0.63 2.76
N TYR A 184 3.39 -0.65 3.07
CA TYR A 184 2.77 -1.62 3.98
C TYR A 184 1.84 -2.52 3.19
N LYS A 185 2.03 -3.85 3.30
CA LYS A 185 1.22 -4.85 2.59
C LYS A 185 0.66 -5.88 3.57
N LYS A 186 -0.61 -6.25 3.42
CA LYS A 186 -1.25 -7.32 4.21
C LYS A 186 -0.42 -8.60 4.15
N GLY A 187 -0.13 -9.21 5.30
CA GLY A 187 0.61 -10.47 5.41
C GLY A 187 2.12 -10.36 5.17
N ILE A 188 2.66 -9.17 4.91
CA ILE A 188 4.09 -8.94 4.72
C ILE A 188 4.67 -8.22 5.95
N ALA A 189 5.69 -8.82 6.55
CA ALA A 189 6.37 -8.22 7.70
C ALA A 189 7.06 -6.91 7.31
N THR A 190 7.05 -5.95 8.23
CA THR A 190 7.72 -4.66 8.07
C THR A 190 9.25 -4.81 8.04
N THR A 191 9.91 -3.85 7.43
CA THR A 191 11.36 -3.74 7.34
C THR A 191 11.83 -2.38 7.86
N THR A 192 13.11 -2.10 7.84
CA THR A 192 13.67 -0.79 8.24
C THR A 192 13.24 0.36 7.33
N ALA A 193 12.69 0.08 6.14
CA ALA A 193 12.07 1.09 5.29
C ALA A 193 10.75 1.61 5.88
N ASN A 194 10.05 0.77 6.66
CA ASN A 194 8.79 1.09 7.30
C ASN A 194 9.05 1.82 8.62
N LYS A 195 8.83 3.12 8.66
CA LYS A 195 9.18 3.96 9.81
C LYS A 195 8.34 5.22 9.87
N ILE A 196 8.32 5.85 11.03
CA ILE A 196 7.84 7.21 11.22
C ILE A 196 9.04 8.10 11.53
N THR A 197 9.17 9.23 10.85
CA THR A 197 10.08 10.31 11.27
C THR A 197 9.29 11.43 11.92
N MET A 198 9.86 12.04 12.94
CA MET A 198 9.24 13.17 13.64
C MET A 198 10.28 14.01 14.37
N ARG A 199 9.88 15.18 14.86
CA ARG A 199 10.74 16.08 15.63
C ARG A 199 10.30 16.17 17.06
N LEU A 200 11.29 16.11 17.95
CA LEU A 200 11.16 16.46 19.35
C LEU A 200 11.65 17.91 19.54
N ASN A 201 11.02 18.63 20.46
CA ASN A 201 11.53 19.89 20.97
C ASN A 201 12.05 19.64 22.39
N VAL A 202 13.36 19.53 22.52
CA VAL A 202 14.07 19.18 23.78
C VAL A 202 14.17 20.41 24.65
N TYR A 203 13.79 20.30 25.94
CA TYR A 203 13.88 21.37 26.91
C TYR A 203 15.23 21.39 27.63
N ASP A 204 15.59 22.56 28.15
CA ASP A 204 16.80 22.75 28.95
C ASP A 204 16.89 21.77 30.13
N GLY A 205 18.09 21.27 30.38
CA GLY A 205 18.39 20.30 31.45
C GLY A 205 18.05 18.85 31.12
N SER A 206 17.52 18.58 29.94
CA SER A 206 17.17 17.22 29.49
C SER A 206 18.29 16.53 28.67
N GLN A 207 19.33 17.25 28.30
CA GLN A 207 20.45 16.70 27.57
C GLN A 207 21.08 15.50 28.31
N GLY A 208 21.23 14.38 27.60
CA GLY A 208 21.73 13.13 28.17
C GLY A 208 20.65 12.21 28.75
N ALA A 209 19.40 12.67 28.92
CA ALA A 209 18.28 11.79 29.26
C ALA A 209 17.81 10.99 28.05
N THR A 210 17.29 9.80 28.28
CA THR A 210 16.77 8.94 27.20
C THR A 210 15.32 9.25 26.91
N TYR A 211 14.99 9.43 25.63
CA TYR A 211 13.61 9.41 25.15
C TYR A 211 13.18 8.00 24.75
N SER A 212 11.92 7.73 24.95
CA SER A 212 11.21 6.58 24.37
C SER A 212 9.88 7.06 23.81
N VAL A 213 9.68 6.81 22.52
CA VAL A 213 8.46 7.19 21.80
C VAL A 213 7.94 5.94 21.12
N LYS A 214 6.66 5.64 21.31
CA LYS A 214 6.02 4.45 20.76
C LYS A 214 4.57 4.71 20.38
N THR A 215 4.01 3.83 19.58
CA THR A 215 2.57 3.82 19.29
C THR A 215 1.87 2.69 20.05
N ASP A 216 0.56 2.75 20.08
CA ASP A 216 -0.29 1.59 20.29
C ASP A 216 -0.03 0.53 19.21
N MET A 217 -0.47 -0.72 19.49
CA MET A 217 -0.47 -1.81 18.51
C MET A 217 -1.83 -1.88 17.84
N ILE A 218 -1.87 -1.70 16.53
CA ILE A 218 -3.10 -1.80 15.72
C ILE A 218 -2.87 -2.78 14.58
N ASP A 219 -3.74 -3.77 14.46
CA ASP A 219 -3.76 -4.73 13.36
C ASP A 219 -2.38 -5.37 13.08
N GLY A 220 -1.70 -5.79 14.14
CA GLY A 220 -0.40 -6.45 14.08
C GLY A 220 0.79 -5.54 13.84
N LEU A 221 0.61 -4.22 13.85
CA LEU A 221 1.67 -3.22 13.69
C LEU A 221 1.82 -2.34 14.92
N SER A 222 3.04 -1.96 15.22
CA SER A 222 3.40 -0.88 16.16
C SER A 222 4.66 -0.17 15.67
N PHE A 223 4.94 0.98 16.24
CA PHE A 223 6.16 1.75 15.96
C PHE A 223 6.84 2.12 17.26
N SER A 224 8.16 2.04 17.29
CA SER A 224 8.93 2.43 18.46
C SER A 224 10.28 3.05 18.07
N GLY A 225 10.73 3.96 18.92
CA GLY A 225 12.04 4.58 18.79
C GLY A 225 12.53 5.10 20.14
N SER A 226 13.80 4.92 20.44
CA SER A 226 14.44 5.38 21.65
C SER A 226 15.84 5.91 21.34
N GLY A 227 16.35 6.72 22.24
CA GLY A 227 17.69 7.27 22.11
C GLY A 227 17.96 8.32 23.20
N VAL A 228 19.08 9.01 23.10
CA VAL A 228 19.47 10.03 24.08
C VAL A 228 19.13 11.43 23.55
N LEU A 229 18.57 12.26 24.40
CA LEU A 229 18.27 13.65 24.09
C LEU A 229 19.56 14.46 23.93
N GLY A 230 19.64 15.20 22.84
CA GLY A 230 20.70 16.17 22.57
C GLY A 230 20.53 17.47 23.39
N ALA A 231 21.20 18.52 22.95
CA ALA A 231 21.03 19.86 23.49
C ALA A 231 19.59 20.35 23.32
N ALA A 232 19.19 21.33 24.13
CA ALA A 232 17.88 21.97 23.99
C ALA A 232 17.65 22.47 22.56
N GLY A 233 16.43 22.30 22.06
CA GLY A 233 16.04 22.62 20.69
C GLY A 233 15.46 21.43 19.94
N THR A 234 15.44 21.52 18.61
CA THR A 234 14.82 20.51 17.74
C THR A 234 15.75 19.32 17.51
N GLN A 235 15.24 18.12 17.73
CA GLN A 235 15.91 16.85 17.42
C GLN A 235 15.00 15.98 16.54
N GLU A 236 15.50 15.50 15.42
CA GLU A 236 14.80 14.48 14.62
C GLU A 236 15.00 13.09 15.21
N ILE A 237 13.92 12.31 15.21
CA ILE A 237 13.92 10.93 15.66
C ILE A 237 13.20 10.03 14.64
N VAL A 238 13.48 8.74 14.72
CA VAL A 238 12.87 7.71 13.91
C VAL A 238 12.21 6.66 14.82
N LEU A 239 10.96 6.31 14.50
CA LEU A 239 10.28 5.17 15.07
C LEU A 239 10.18 4.10 13.98
N TYR A 240 10.75 2.94 14.21
CA TYR A 240 10.67 1.82 13.27
C TYR A 240 9.40 1.01 13.51
N ALA A 241 8.81 0.55 12.38
CA ALA A 241 7.67 -0.35 12.44
C ALA A 241 8.10 -1.75 12.82
N GLU A 242 7.27 -2.43 13.61
CA GLU A 242 7.38 -3.84 13.94
C GLU A 242 6.06 -4.54 13.70
N GLY A 243 6.14 -5.76 13.14
CA GLY A 243 4.99 -6.62 12.93
C GLY A 243 4.57 -6.79 11.48
N THR A 244 3.36 -7.30 11.29
CA THR A 244 2.77 -7.63 9.99
C THR A 244 1.33 -7.16 9.96
N PRO A 245 0.91 -6.35 8.98
CA PRO A 245 -0.49 -5.93 8.87
C PRO A 245 -1.39 -7.12 8.54
N TYR A 246 -2.51 -7.27 9.22
CA TYR A 246 -3.48 -8.34 8.96
C TYR A 246 -4.58 -7.91 7.98
N SER A 247 -4.76 -6.61 7.76
CA SER A 247 -5.75 -6.07 6.83
C SER A 247 -5.21 -4.92 6.00
N THR A 248 -5.95 -4.55 4.95
CA THR A 248 -5.67 -3.39 4.08
C THR A 248 -6.33 -2.10 4.56
N SER A 249 -7.10 -2.15 5.64
CA SER A 249 -7.73 -0.97 6.23
C SER A 249 -6.69 0.04 6.71
N SER A 250 -6.98 1.32 6.56
CA SER A 250 -6.14 2.40 7.10
C SER A 250 -6.09 2.35 8.63
N LYS A 251 -4.92 2.62 9.21
CA LYS A 251 -4.64 2.51 10.64
C LYS A 251 -4.16 3.83 11.19
N LEU A 252 -4.86 4.34 12.18
CA LEU A 252 -4.53 5.61 12.83
C LEU A 252 -3.88 5.32 14.19
N PHE A 253 -2.56 5.40 14.24
CA PHE A 253 -1.76 5.16 15.44
C PHE A 253 -1.71 6.38 16.35
N THR A 254 -1.81 6.17 17.66
CA THR A 254 -1.59 7.19 18.67
C THR A 254 -0.15 7.12 19.18
N ILE A 255 0.56 8.23 19.16
CA ILE A 255 1.97 8.32 19.59
C ILE A 255 2.03 8.71 21.08
N THR A 256 2.74 7.91 21.86
CA THR A 256 2.99 8.11 23.28
C THR A 256 4.47 8.25 23.59
N THR A 257 4.82 8.94 24.68
CA THR A 257 6.21 9.23 25.05
C THR A 257 6.45 9.03 26.54
N ASN A 258 7.73 8.92 26.93
CA ASN A 258 8.18 8.95 28.31
C ASN A 258 8.53 10.38 28.80
N SER A 259 8.19 11.42 28.06
CA SER A 259 8.47 12.79 28.47
C SER A 259 7.79 13.13 29.80
N GLU A 260 8.53 13.72 30.72
CA GLU A 260 8.00 14.24 31.98
C GLU A 260 7.34 15.64 31.83
N SER A 261 7.34 16.18 30.64
CA SER A 261 6.62 17.42 30.30
C SER A 261 5.30 17.09 29.60
N THR A 262 4.33 17.99 29.71
CA THR A 262 3.09 17.86 28.94
C THR A 262 3.39 17.89 27.45
N THR A 263 2.97 16.87 26.74
CA THR A 263 3.11 16.77 25.27
C THR A 263 1.74 16.73 24.61
N ALA A 264 1.68 17.21 23.37
CA ALA A 264 0.50 16.99 22.52
C ALA A 264 0.37 15.50 22.19
N THR A 265 -0.86 15.03 22.02
CA THR A 265 -1.11 13.69 21.47
C THR A 265 -1.03 13.78 19.95
N CYS A 266 -0.04 13.12 19.35
CA CYS A 266 0.12 13.07 17.90
C CYS A 266 -0.41 11.74 17.36
N GLN A 267 -0.79 11.75 16.08
CA GLN A 267 -1.26 10.57 15.39
C GLN A 267 -0.46 10.35 14.10
N ALA A 268 -0.38 9.09 13.68
CA ALA A 268 0.23 8.69 12.41
C ALA A 268 -0.75 7.79 11.64
N LEU A 269 -1.05 8.14 10.39
CA LEU A 269 -1.93 7.38 9.51
C LEU A 269 -1.09 6.48 8.61
N VAL A 270 -1.27 5.17 8.73
CA VAL A 270 -0.71 4.16 7.82
C VAL A 270 -1.80 3.67 6.88
N VAL A 271 -1.54 3.76 5.58
CA VAL A 271 -2.43 3.25 4.53
C VAL A 271 -1.73 2.08 3.84
N PRO A 272 -2.15 0.84 4.11
CA PRO A 272 -1.59 -0.33 3.42
C PRO A 272 -1.98 -0.37 1.95
N VAL A 273 -1.17 -1.07 1.17
CA VAL A 273 -1.41 -1.28 -0.26
C VAL A 273 -2.51 -2.32 -0.45
N ILE A 274 -3.51 -1.96 -1.23
CA ILE A 274 -4.55 -2.89 -1.68
C ILE A 274 -3.95 -3.82 -2.74
N SER A 275 -4.18 -5.11 -2.59
CA SER A 275 -3.72 -6.13 -3.53
C SER A 275 -4.40 -5.97 -4.89
N LYS A 276 -3.71 -6.43 -5.92
CA LYS A 276 -4.17 -6.40 -7.31
C LYS A 276 -5.57 -7.00 -7.47
N LYS A 277 -6.41 -6.29 -8.22
CA LYS A 277 -7.77 -6.71 -8.56
C LYS A 277 -7.84 -7.27 -9.97
N LYS A 278 -8.70 -8.24 -10.18
CA LYS A 278 -9.01 -8.79 -11.49
C LYS A 278 -10.02 -7.87 -12.18
N ILE A 279 -9.59 -7.19 -13.25
CA ILE A 279 -10.36 -6.13 -13.92
C ILE A 279 -10.60 -6.50 -15.37
N MET A 280 -11.88 -6.42 -15.79
CA MET A 280 -12.29 -6.52 -17.19
C MET A 280 -12.68 -5.14 -17.72
N ALA A 281 -12.04 -4.71 -18.79
CA ALA A 281 -12.39 -3.52 -19.56
C ALA A 281 -13.04 -3.93 -20.89
N ALA A 282 -14.35 -3.80 -20.96
CA ALA A 282 -15.12 -4.18 -22.14
C ALA A 282 -15.58 -2.94 -22.90
N GLY A 283 -15.37 -2.90 -24.22
CA GLY A 283 -15.83 -1.80 -25.08
C GLY A 283 -14.87 -1.43 -26.19
N SER A 284 -15.07 -0.24 -26.73
CA SER A 284 -14.29 0.33 -27.82
C SER A 284 -12.86 0.65 -27.40
N THR A 285 -11.91 0.50 -28.33
CA THR A 285 -10.51 0.94 -28.13
C THR A 285 -10.35 2.45 -28.01
N THR A 286 -11.36 3.24 -28.42
CA THR A 286 -11.33 4.70 -28.35
C THR A 286 -11.88 5.21 -27.01
N TYR A 287 -12.94 4.57 -26.51
CA TYR A 287 -13.70 5.00 -25.32
C TYR A 287 -13.53 4.02 -24.15
N GLY A 288 -12.61 3.09 -24.24
CA GLY A 288 -12.37 2.08 -23.21
C GLY A 288 -11.40 2.53 -22.12
N LEU A 289 -11.41 1.80 -21.02
CA LEU A 289 -10.51 2.03 -19.88
C LEU A 289 -9.02 2.04 -20.29
N THR A 290 -8.65 1.25 -21.31
CA THR A 290 -7.29 1.14 -21.85
C THR A 290 -7.08 2.03 -23.09
N SER A 291 -7.92 3.05 -23.29
CA SER A 291 -7.86 3.94 -24.45
C SER A 291 -6.90 5.12 -24.25
N GLY A 292 -6.61 5.80 -25.37
CA GLY A 292 -5.90 7.07 -25.40
C GLY A 292 -4.37 7.00 -25.25
N GLY A 293 -3.81 5.78 -25.19
CA GLY A 293 -2.36 5.57 -25.15
C GLY A 293 -1.68 6.43 -24.05
N GLU A 294 -0.54 7.03 -24.38
CA GLU A 294 0.28 7.80 -23.42
C GLU A 294 -0.37 9.08 -22.86
N ASN A 295 -1.46 9.55 -23.44
CA ASN A 295 -2.12 10.80 -23.05
C ASN A 295 -3.59 10.61 -22.65
N GLY A 296 -4.04 9.39 -22.49
CA GLY A 296 -5.42 9.05 -22.15
C GLY A 296 -5.58 8.35 -20.80
N CYS A 297 -6.73 7.71 -20.66
CA CYS A 297 -7.12 7.00 -19.45
C CYS A 297 -6.12 5.89 -19.08
N ASP A 298 -5.65 5.11 -20.06
CA ASP A 298 -4.66 4.04 -19.85
C ASP A 298 -3.39 4.55 -19.16
N ALA A 299 -2.83 5.67 -19.63
CA ALA A 299 -1.64 6.26 -19.04
C ALA A 299 -1.87 6.77 -17.62
N MET A 300 -3.06 7.30 -17.32
CA MET A 300 -3.43 7.79 -16.00
C MET A 300 -3.52 6.65 -14.98
N ILE A 301 -4.25 5.59 -15.31
CA ILE A 301 -4.48 4.48 -14.36
C ILE A 301 -3.23 3.61 -14.17
N LYS A 302 -2.39 3.46 -15.19
CA LYS A 302 -1.14 2.70 -15.11
C LYS A 302 0.01 3.46 -14.46
N ASN A 303 -0.16 4.74 -14.21
CA ASN A 303 0.90 5.53 -13.59
C ASN A 303 1.03 5.18 -12.10
N ILE A 304 2.20 4.69 -11.71
CA ILE A 304 2.48 4.24 -10.34
C ILE A 304 2.32 5.34 -9.29
N MET A 305 2.47 6.61 -9.66
CA MET A 305 2.28 7.72 -8.73
C MET A 305 0.80 8.02 -8.49
N ASN A 306 -0.08 7.68 -9.44
CA ASN A 306 -1.52 7.78 -9.26
C ASN A 306 -2.06 6.54 -8.53
N TYR A 307 -1.73 5.34 -9.01
CA TYR A 307 -2.18 4.05 -8.48
C TYR A 307 -1.00 3.10 -8.44
N GLY A 308 -0.40 2.94 -7.29
CA GLY A 308 0.78 2.09 -7.20
C GLY A 308 1.14 1.69 -5.77
N ASP A 309 2.12 0.84 -5.66
CA ASP A 309 2.70 0.40 -4.40
C ASP A 309 3.97 1.20 -4.02
N ASN A 310 4.05 2.45 -4.47
CA ASN A 310 5.11 3.37 -4.09
C ASN A 310 4.69 4.17 -2.84
N GLU A 311 5.67 4.58 -2.03
CA GLU A 311 5.46 5.41 -0.83
C GLU A 311 4.66 6.70 -1.11
N ASN A 312 4.84 7.28 -2.28
CA ASN A 312 4.20 8.53 -2.69
C ASN A 312 2.96 8.33 -3.58
N SER A 313 2.55 7.10 -3.89
CA SER A 313 1.33 6.87 -4.68
C SER A 313 0.11 7.44 -3.98
N ILE A 314 -0.77 8.09 -4.74
CA ILE A 314 -2.02 8.66 -4.21
C ILE A 314 -2.92 7.54 -3.71
N ILE A 315 -3.15 6.54 -4.57
CA ILE A 315 -3.87 5.31 -4.20
C ILE A 315 -2.85 4.20 -4.01
N LYS A 316 -2.78 3.68 -2.79
CA LYS A 316 -1.94 2.52 -2.46
C LYS A 316 -2.56 1.26 -3.02
N TYR A 317 -2.15 0.87 -4.21
CA TYR A 317 -2.71 -0.25 -4.97
C TYR A 317 -1.62 -0.92 -5.81
N GLU A 318 -1.64 -2.24 -5.96
CA GLU A 318 -0.61 -2.97 -6.74
C GLU A 318 -0.67 -2.73 -8.27
N GLY A 319 -1.52 -1.80 -8.69
CA GLY A 319 -1.52 -1.24 -10.04
C GLY A 319 -2.38 -1.99 -11.06
N PHE A 320 -2.49 -1.38 -12.25
CA PHE A 320 -3.35 -1.81 -13.36
C PHE A 320 -2.60 -2.53 -14.49
N ALA A 321 -1.41 -3.08 -14.22
CA ALA A 321 -0.56 -3.67 -15.27
C ALA A 321 -1.21 -4.82 -16.06
N SER A 322 -2.27 -5.44 -15.55
CA SER A 322 -2.96 -6.57 -16.18
C SER A 322 -4.47 -6.38 -16.22
N VAL A 323 -4.94 -5.28 -16.80
CA VAL A 323 -6.36 -5.14 -17.16
C VAL A 323 -6.63 -6.01 -18.37
N GLU A 324 -7.58 -6.93 -18.26
CA GLU A 324 -8.04 -7.73 -19.38
C GLU A 324 -9.05 -6.93 -20.21
N THR A 325 -9.07 -7.13 -21.53
CA THR A 325 -9.90 -6.35 -22.45
C THR A 325 -10.80 -7.25 -23.29
N SER A 326 -11.99 -6.75 -23.64
CA SER A 326 -12.89 -7.42 -24.59
C SER A 326 -13.64 -6.40 -25.44
N SER A 327 -13.90 -6.74 -26.70
CA SER A 327 -14.75 -5.95 -27.60
C SER A 327 -16.18 -6.49 -27.68
N SER A 328 -16.56 -7.44 -26.84
CA SER A 328 -17.90 -8.03 -26.83
C SER A 328 -18.30 -8.49 -25.42
N LEU A 329 -19.60 -8.69 -25.20
CA LEU A 329 -20.16 -9.27 -23.96
C LEU A 329 -20.46 -10.78 -24.12
N SER A 330 -19.90 -11.48 -25.13
CA SER A 330 -20.15 -12.90 -25.35
C SER A 330 -19.75 -13.78 -24.17
N ASP A 331 -18.65 -13.43 -23.50
CA ASP A 331 -18.08 -14.20 -22.40
C ASP A 331 -18.47 -13.67 -21.01
N LEU A 332 -19.47 -12.78 -20.95
CA LEU A 332 -19.91 -12.13 -19.71
C LEU A 332 -20.22 -13.15 -18.58
N ALA A 333 -20.86 -14.26 -18.93
CA ALA A 333 -21.17 -15.32 -17.97
C ALA A 333 -19.90 -15.87 -17.29
N THR A 334 -18.80 -15.94 -18.03
CA THR A 334 -17.48 -16.37 -17.49
C THR A 334 -16.87 -15.29 -16.59
N TRP A 335 -17.05 -14.01 -16.93
CA TRP A 335 -16.50 -12.91 -16.15
C TRP A 335 -17.16 -12.77 -14.77
N VAL A 336 -18.48 -12.96 -14.71
CA VAL A 336 -19.27 -12.80 -13.48
C VAL A 336 -19.44 -14.09 -12.68
N GLY A 337 -19.09 -15.22 -13.28
CA GLY A 337 -19.28 -16.56 -12.70
C GLY A 337 -17.97 -17.23 -12.27
N GLY A 338 -18.07 -18.52 -11.92
CA GLY A 338 -16.92 -19.33 -11.52
C GLY A 338 -16.46 -19.09 -10.08
N THR A 339 -15.27 -19.65 -9.76
CA THR A 339 -14.70 -19.57 -8.41
C THR A 339 -14.01 -18.24 -8.10
N GLN A 340 -13.61 -17.52 -9.14
CA GLN A 340 -12.96 -16.20 -9.06
C GLN A 340 -13.48 -15.28 -10.17
N PRO A 341 -14.68 -14.69 -10.00
CA PRO A 341 -15.20 -13.68 -10.91
C PRO A 341 -14.29 -12.45 -10.94
N TYR A 342 -14.46 -11.58 -11.94
CA TYR A 342 -13.77 -10.29 -11.94
C TYR A 342 -14.22 -9.45 -10.75
N ASP A 343 -13.28 -8.72 -10.14
CA ASP A 343 -13.56 -7.80 -9.04
C ASP A 343 -14.27 -6.54 -9.55
N ILE A 344 -13.78 -6.03 -10.69
CA ILE A 344 -14.27 -4.81 -11.34
C ILE A 344 -14.52 -5.09 -12.81
N ILE A 345 -15.70 -4.73 -13.29
CA ILE A 345 -16.05 -4.73 -14.71
C ILE A 345 -16.36 -3.30 -15.13
N VAL A 346 -15.65 -2.82 -16.16
CA VAL A 346 -15.90 -1.52 -16.80
C VAL A 346 -16.44 -1.79 -18.18
N ILE A 347 -17.68 -1.39 -18.44
CA ILE A 347 -18.33 -1.52 -19.76
C ILE A 347 -18.47 -0.11 -20.34
N THR A 348 -18.07 0.04 -21.60
CA THR A 348 -18.07 1.33 -22.30
C THR A 348 -18.72 1.19 -23.69
N TYR A 349 -18.77 2.31 -24.42
CA TYR A 349 -19.25 2.35 -25.80
C TYR A 349 -18.61 1.21 -26.61
N ASN A 350 -19.29 0.55 -27.29
CA ASN A 350 -20.37 0.22 -28.14
C ASN A 350 -20.97 -1.15 -27.70
N LEU A 351 -21.08 -1.37 -26.40
CA LEU A 351 -21.58 -2.62 -25.83
C LEU A 351 -22.90 -2.40 -25.08
N THR A 352 -23.95 -2.96 -25.62
CA THR A 352 -25.28 -2.96 -25.01
C THR A 352 -25.63 -4.37 -24.55
N PRO A 353 -25.88 -4.60 -23.24
CA PRO A 353 -26.23 -5.91 -22.75
C PRO A 353 -27.65 -6.30 -23.17
N ASN A 354 -27.82 -7.53 -23.69
CA ASN A 354 -29.15 -8.11 -23.91
C ASN A 354 -29.80 -8.51 -22.56
N ASP A 355 -31.05 -8.98 -22.60
CA ASP A 355 -31.83 -9.30 -21.41
C ASP A 355 -31.14 -10.31 -20.48
N ALA A 356 -30.54 -11.37 -21.05
CA ALA A 356 -29.80 -12.38 -20.30
C ALA A 356 -28.52 -11.80 -19.68
N GLN A 357 -27.81 -10.95 -20.41
CA GLN A 357 -26.59 -10.28 -19.94
C GLN A 357 -26.91 -9.23 -18.86
N ARG A 358 -28.03 -8.50 -18.96
CA ARG A 358 -28.47 -7.60 -17.88
C ARG A 358 -28.75 -8.37 -16.59
N ALA A 359 -29.46 -9.50 -16.67
CA ALA A 359 -29.70 -10.35 -15.50
C ALA A 359 -28.39 -10.81 -14.82
N LEU A 360 -27.38 -11.18 -15.62
CA LEU A 360 -26.05 -11.53 -15.10
C LEU A 360 -25.36 -10.35 -14.43
N LEU A 361 -25.42 -9.15 -14.99
CA LEU A 361 -24.82 -7.95 -14.41
C LEU A 361 -25.53 -7.52 -13.12
N VAL A 362 -26.86 -7.62 -13.06
CA VAL A 362 -27.64 -7.35 -11.84
C VAL A 362 -27.25 -8.33 -10.73
N ASP A 363 -27.16 -9.62 -11.04
CA ASP A 363 -26.73 -10.65 -10.07
C ASP A 363 -25.28 -10.41 -9.60
N TYR A 364 -24.38 -10.07 -10.52
CA TYR A 364 -22.99 -9.73 -10.23
C TYR A 364 -22.89 -8.56 -9.24
N VAL A 365 -23.59 -7.47 -9.49
CA VAL A 365 -23.63 -6.30 -8.61
C VAL A 365 -24.26 -6.65 -7.25
N ASN A 366 -25.32 -7.45 -7.23
CA ASN A 366 -25.98 -7.90 -5.99
C ASN A 366 -25.05 -8.79 -5.14
N LYS A 367 -24.10 -9.48 -5.74
CA LYS A 367 -23.08 -10.29 -5.07
C LYS A 367 -21.83 -9.48 -4.65
N GLY A 368 -21.85 -8.17 -4.86
CA GLY A 368 -20.73 -7.29 -4.50
C GLY A 368 -19.75 -7.00 -5.64
N GLY A 369 -19.97 -7.50 -6.86
CA GLY A 369 -19.16 -7.13 -8.01
C GLY A 369 -19.22 -5.63 -8.29
N VAL A 370 -18.09 -5.02 -8.65
CA VAL A 370 -18.05 -3.59 -8.98
C VAL A 370 -18.30 -3.40 -10.48
N LEU A 371 -19.36 -2.70 -10.82
CA LEU A 371 -19.72 -2.37 -12.19
C LEU A 371 -19.63 -0.87 -12.44
N ILE A 372 -18.76 -0.47 -13.36
CA ILE A 372 -18.71 0.87 -13.94
C ILE A 372 -19.30 0.78 -15.34
N TYR A 373 -20.43 1.43 -15.58
CA TYR A 373 -21.12 1.40 -16.85
C TYR A 373 -21.16 2.81 -17.45
N LEU A 374 -20.40 3.00 -18.52
CA LEU A 374 -20.35 4.23 -19.29
C LEU A 374 -21.12 4.03 -20.59
N ASP A 375 -22.31 4.58 -20.62
CA ASP A 375 -23.24 4.44 -21.73
C ASP A 375 -22.91 5.40 -22.88
N GLN A 376 -23.62 5.32 -24.00
CA GLN A 376 -23.52 6.23 -25.14
C GLN A 376 -24.81 6.30 -25.96
N ASN A 377 -25.73 5.35 -25.80
CA ASN A 377 -26.89 5.26 -26.66
C ASN A 377 -28.15 5.87 -26.01
N ASN A 378 -28.73 6.89 -26.64
CA ASN A 378 -29.91 7.60 -26.16
C ASN A 378 -31.21 7.23 -26.89
N SER A 379 -31.18 6.27 -27.81
CA SER A 379 -32.36 5.95 -28.64
C SER A 379 -32.38 4.47 -29.06
N GLY A 380 -33.54 4.06 -29.58
CA GLY A 380 -33.74 2.71 -30.10
C GLY A 380 -33.70 1.63 -29.02
N THR A 381 -33.56 0.39 -29.48
CA THR A 381 -33.50 -0.79 -28.61
C THR A 381 -32.28 -0.77 -27.68
N ASP A 382 -31.16 -0.30 -28.15
CA ASP A 382 -29.90 -0.29 -27.37
C ASP A 382 -29.97 0.74 -26.25
N GLY A 383 -30.41 1.97 -26.53
CA GLY A 383 -30.61 2.97 -25.47
C GLY A 383 -31.64 2.53 -24.43
N THR A 384 -32.71 1.87 -24.86
CA THR A 384 -33.69 1.30 -23.93
C THR A 384 -33.07 0.25 -23.01
N ARG A 385 -32.30 -0.71 -23.56
CA ARG A 385 -31.63 -1.75 -22.77
C ARG A 385 -30.64 -1.19 -21.78
N ASN A 386 -29.95 -0.14 -22.15
CA ASN A 386 -28.96 0.51 -21.29
C ASN A 386 -29.62 1.11 -20.04
N VAL A 387 -30.67 1.86 -20.18
CA VAL A 387 -31.40 2.45 -19.03
C VAL A 387 -32.20 1.41 -18.24
N GLN A 388 -32.66 0.33 -18.90
CA GLN A 388 -33.25 -0.82 -18.21
C GLN A 388 -32.26 -1.46 -17.24
N LEU A 389 -30.98 -1.62 -17.61
CA LEU A 389 -29.96 -2.13 -16.70
C LEU A 389 -29.87 -1.25 -15.45
N VAL A 390 -29.85 0.08 -15.61
CA VAL A 390 -29.83 1.00 -14.47
C VAL A 390 -31.06 0.77 -13.59
N GLY A 391 -32.26 0.75 -14.18
CA GLY A 391 -33.52 0.50 -13.45
C GLY A 391 -33.48 -0.84 -12.70
N GLU A 392 -33.13 -1.93 -13.37
CA GLU A 392 -33.07 -3.29 -12.80
C GLU A 392 -32.10 -3.38 -11.60
N ILE A 393 -30.95 -2.68 -11.63
CA ILE A 393 -30.02 -2.61 -10.51
C ILE A 393 -30.63 -1.89 -9.30
N PHE A 394 -31.48 -0.87 -9.54
CA PHE A 394 -32.20 -0.17 -8.49
C PHE A 394 -33.53 -0.86 -8.08
N GLY A 395 -33.94 -1.89 -8.82
CA GLY A 395 -35.24 -2.56 -8.59
C GLY A 395 -36.45 -1.74 -9.09
N GLU A 396 -36.24 -0.91 -10.10
CA GLU A 396 -37.21 -0.03 -10.72
C GLU A 396 -37.29 -0.27 -12.24
N SER A 397 -38.37 0.21 -12.90
CA SER A 397 -38.47 0.15 -14.34
C SER A 397 -38.12 1.51 -14.95
N ILE A 398 -37.17 1.53 -15.85
CA ILE A 398 -36.83 2.68 -16.67
C ILE A 398 -36.85 2.20 -18.13
N ASP A 399 -37.88 2.58 -18.87
CA ASP A 399 -38.22 1.95 -20.16
C ASP A 399 -37.73 2.75 -21.38
N ARG A 400 -37.20 3.94 -21.15
CA ARG A 400 -36.67 4.75 -22.25
C ARG A 400 -35.57 5.67 -21.82
N PRO A 401 -34.51 5.84 -22.62
CA PRO A 401 -33.56 6.90 -22.47
C PRO A 401 -34.14 8.24 -22.90
N VAL A 402 -33.44 9.30 -22.50
CA VAL A 402 -33.60 10.63 -23.10
C VAL A 402 -32.22 11.16 -23.47
N ASP A 403 -32.19 12.05 -24.45
CA ASP A 403 -30.93 12.72 -24.80
C ASP A 403 -30.51 13.66 -23.67
N ILE A 404 -29.21 13.76 -23.41
CA ILE A 404 -28.68 14.74 -22.46
C ILE A 404 -28.86 16.14 -23.02
N ALA A 405 -28.62 16.32 -24.33
CA ALA A 405 -28.72 17.58 -25.03
C ALA A 405 -29.05 17.41 -26.52
N SER A 406 -29.71 18.38 -27.09
CA SER A 406 -29.98 18.41 -28.53
C SER A 406 -28.76 18.80 -29.39
N THR A 407 -27.63 19.09 -28.79
CA THR A 407 -26.36 19.50 -29.46
C THR A 407 -25.18 18.78 -28.84
N CYS A 408 -24.16 18.46 -29.68
CA CYS A 408 -22.94 17.81 -29.22
C CYS A 408 -22.13 18.66 -28.24
N ASN A 409 -21.23 17.99 -27.51
CA ASN A 409 -20.18 18.61 -26.71
C ASN A 409 -20.75 19.54 -25.62
N TYR A 410 -21.77 19.04 -24.94
CA TYR A 410 -22.43 19.75 -23.89
C TYR A 410 -21.60 19.75 -22.61
N VAL A 411 -21.64 20.83 -21.87
CA VAL A 411 -20.98 20.96 -20.58
C VAL A 411 -22.04 21.03 -19.50
N ILE A 412 -21.95 20.11 -18.54
CA ILE A 412 -23.00 19.85 -17.54
C ILE A 412 -22.43 20.13 -16.16
N LYS A 413 -23.21 20.82 -15.30
CA LYS A 413 -22.81 21.11 -13.92
C LYS A 413 -22.78 19.85 -13.08
N MET A 414 -21.72 19.72 -12.28
CA MET A 414 -21.69 18.77 -11.17
C MET A 414 -22.63 19.22 -10.05
N ASN A 415 -23.11 18.26 -9.27
CA ASN A 415 -23.98 18.50 -8.13
C ASN A 415 -23.15 18.86 -6.89
N PRO A 416 -23.18 20.11 -6.39
CA PRO A 416 -22.40 20.52 -5.24
C PRO A 416 -22.89 19.92 -3.91
N GLY A 417 -24.10 19.36 -3.89
CA GLY A 417 -24.72 18.78 -2.68
C GLY A 417 -24.26 17.36 -2.34
N VAL A 418 -23.50 16.71 -3.21
CA VAL A 418 -22.93 15.38 -2.95
C VAL A 418 -21.49 15.54 -2.46
N ASP A 419 -21.20 15.05 -1.26
CA ASP A 419 -19.86 15.06 -0.66
C ASP A 419 -19.46 13.64 -0.26
N ASP A 420 -18.75 12.96 -1.15
CA ASP A 420 -18.24 11.61 -0.95
C ASP A 420 -16.92 11.40 -1.71
N GLU A 421 -16.35 10.20 -1.62
CA GLU A 421 -15.07 9.87 -2.22
C GLU A 421 -15.00 9.97 -3.75
N ILE A 422 -16.12 10.07 -4.46
CA ILE A 422 -16.15 10.31 -5.92
C ILE A 422 -16.19 11.81 -6.21
N SER A 423 -17.02 12.55 -5.53
CA SER A 423 -17.19 13.99 -5.77
C SER A 423 -16.09 14.84 -5.13
N ASN A 424 -15.54 14.38 -3.99
CA ASN A 424 -14.46 15.01 -3.23
C ASN A 424 -13.41 13.96 -2.87
N GLY A 425 -12.79 13.41 -3.89
CA GLY A 425 -11.92 12.24 -3.77
C GLY A 425 -10.43 12.58 -3.74
N PRO A 426 -9.59 11.53 -3.74
CA PRO A 426 -8.15 11.68 -3.57
C PRO A 426 -7.46 12.44 -4.70
N PHE A 427 -8.06 12.54 -5.87
CA PHE A 427 -7.52 13.29 -7.00
C PHE A 427 -8.04 14.73 -7.09
N GLY A 428 -9.04 15.09 -6.33
CA GLY A 428 -9.56 16.46 -6.25
C GLY A 428 -11.06 16.53 -6.04
N ASP A 429 -11.50 17.74 -5.70
CA ASP A 429 -12.92 18.08 -5.50
C ASP A 429 -13.55 18.54 -6.83
N VAL A 430 -14.55 17.84 -7.32
CA VAL A 430 -15.27 18.14 -8.56
C VAL A 430 -16.68 18.75 -8.33
N ARG A 431 -17.09 18.95 -7.09
CA ARG A 431 -18.47 19.36 -6.72
C ARG A 431 -18.92 20.68 -7.32
N ASN A 432 -18.01 21.62 -7.52
CA ASN A 432 -18.31 22.91 -8.15
C ASN A 432 -17.82 22.99 -9.60
N GLY A 433 -17.42 21.86 -10.15
CA GLY A 433 -16.95 21.73 -11.52
C GLY A 433 -18.05 21.46 -12.53
N GLN A 434 -17.60 21.11 -13.70
CA GLN A 434 -18.45 20.68 -14.81
C GLN A 434 -17.81 19.43 -15.45
N TRP A 435 -18.64 18.56 -16.01
CA TRP A 435 -18.16 17.51 -16.89
C TRP A 435 -18.59 17.78 -18.32
N GLY A 436 -17.83 17.31 -19.28
CA GLY A 436 -18.10 17.48 -20.71
C GLY A 436 -18.47 16.14 -21.36
N GLU A 437 -19.56 16.16 -22.10
CA GLU A 437 -19.96 15.11 -23.03
C GLU A 437 -19.19 15.29 -24.35
N ASP A 438 -18.85 14.21 -25.05
CA ASP A 438 -17.93 14.32 -26.19
C ASP A 438 -18.59 14.38 -27.56
N TYR A 439 -19.83 13.88 -27.72
CA TYR A 439 -20.51 13.80 -29.00
C TYR A 439 -22.02 13.60 -28.82
N ASN A 440 -22.76 13.50 -29.92
CA ASN A 440 -24.18 13.13 -29.93
C ASN A 440 -24.43 11.74 -29.35
N ASN A 441 -25.67 11.50 -28.95
CA ASN A 441 -26.20 10.22 -28.44
C ASN A 441 -25.86 9.91 -26.98
N SER A 442 -25.44 10.88 -26.20
CA SER A 442 -25.29 10.72 -24.75
C SER A 442 -26.63 10.42 -24.09
N CYS A 443 -26.65 9.48 -23.16
CA CYS A 443 -27.83 8.95 -22.52
C CYS A 443 -28.14 9.68 -21.21
N GLY A 444 -29.37 10.20 -21.07
CA GLY A 444 -29.89 10.73 -19.83
C GLY A 444 -31.00 9.86 -19.28
N LEU A 445 -31.19 9.86 -17.97
CA LEU A 445 -32.38 9.24 -17.34
C LEU A 445 -33.52 10.24 -17.24
N PRO A 446 -34.73 9.89 -17.69
CA PRO A 446 -35.92 10.74 -17.55
C PRO A 446 -36.43 10.83 -16.11
N VAL A 447 -35.99 9.92 -15.28
CA VAL A 447 -36.37 9.79 -13.87
C VAL A 447 -35.16 9.36 -13.06
N VAL A 448 -34.94 9.94 -11.88
CA VAL A 448 -33.88 9.52 -10.95
C VAL A 448 -34.37 8.31 -10.15
N PRO A 449 -33.71 7.16 -10.19
CA PRO A 449 -34.05 6.01 -9.36
C PRO A 449 -34.01 6.37 -7.87
N ARG A 450 -34.91 5.75 -7.09
CA ARG A 450 -35.04 6.05 -5.66
C ARG A 450 -33.72 5.76 -4.91
N GLY A 451 -33.26 6.75 -4.17
CA GLY A 451 -32.06 6.66 -3.37
C GLY A 451 -30.76 6.80 -4.17
N ALA A 452 -30.81 6.98 -5.47
CA ALA A 452 -29.62 7.20 -6.28
C ALA A 452 -28.85 8.44 -5.79
N ILE A 453 -27.52 8.33 -5.76
CA ILE A 453 -26.62 9.46 -5.52
C ILE A 453 -26.29 10.05 -6.89
N VAL A 454 -26.81 11.25 -7.17
CA VAL A 454 -26.69 11.91 -8.48
C VAL A 454 -25.55 12.91 -8.43
N TYR A 455 -24.47 12.64 -9.14
CA TYR A 455 -23.30 13.53 -9.27
C TYR A 455 -23.49 14.64 -10.29
N ALA A 456 -24.28 14.37 -11.34
CA ALA A 456 -24.67 15.37 -12.33
C ALA A 456 -26.10 15.10 -12.81
N GLY A 457 -26.93 16.14 -12.72
CA GLY A 457 -28.23 16.18 -13.40
C GLY A 457 -28.03 16.47 -14.90
N ALA A 458 -28.91 17.22 -15.51
CA ALA A 458 -28.75 17.66 -16.88
C ALA A 458 -28.89 19.20 -16.99
N ILE A 459 -28.16 19.91 -16.14
CA ILE A 459 -28.12 21.37 -16.12
C ILE A 459 -26.92 21.83 -16.96
N ASN A 460 -27.21 22.57 -18.03
CA ASN A 460 -26.20 23.17 -18.87
C ASN A 460 -25.38 24.19 -18.07
N ALA A 461 -24.05 24.02 -18.05
CA ALA A 461 -23.17 24.87 -17.27
C ALA A 461 -23.09 26.32 -17.80
N SER A 462 -23.23 26.52 -19.11
CA SER A 462 -23.16 27.84 -19.74
C SER A 462 -24.44 28.68 -19.54
N THR A 463 -25.62 28.04 -19.57
CA THR A 463 -26.92 28.74 -19.47
C THR A 463 -27.54 28.62 -18.08
N GLY A 464 -27.15 27.65 -17.29
CA GLY A 464 -27.78 27.33 -16.01
C GLY A 464 -29.19 26.70 -16.12
N LEU A 465 -29.66 26.37 -17.34
CA LEU A 465 -30.96 25.81 -17.59
C LEU A 465 -30.92 24.28 -17.60
N ALA A 466 -32.02 23.66 -17.16
CA ALA A 466 -32.20 22.22 -17.29
C ALA A 466 -32.27 21.79 -18.76
N SER A 467 -31.95 20.53 -19.04
CA SER A 467 -32.10 19.92 -20.36
C SER A 467 -33.54 20.01 -20.84
N THR A 468 -33.74 20.41 -22.09
CA THR A 468 -35.07 20.46 -22.74
C THR A 468 -35.57 19.06 -23.13
N SER A 469 -34.74 18.06 -23.15
CA SER A 469 -35.08 16.66 -23.44
C SER A 469 -35.75 15.94 -22.25
N GLY A 470 -35.76 16.56 -21.06
CA GLY A 470 -36.32 15.98 -19.86
C GLY A 470 -35.34 15.05 -19.08
N ALA A 471 -34.09 15.06 -19.41
CA ALA A 471 -33.06 14.33 -18.62
C ALA A 471 -32.98 14.90 -17.19
N GLN A 472 -32.98 14.02 -16.19
CA GLN A 472 -32.86 14.36 -14.76
C GLN A 472 -31.53 13.95 -14.17
N ALA A 473 -30.93 12.90 -14.68
CA ALA A 473 -29.60 12.44 -14.27
C ALA A 473 -28.76 12.03 -15.47
N THR A 474 -27.44 12.31 -15.38
CA THR A 474 -26.43 11.96 -16.38
C THR A 474 -25.28 11.18 -15.78
N ILE A 475 -25.02 11.35 -14.48
CA ILE A 475 -24.03 10.58 -13.71
C ILE A 475 -24.61 10.26 -12.34
N LEU A 476 -24.59 9.00 -11.97
CA LEU A 476 -25.05 8.54 -10.66
C LEU A 476 -24.32 7.29 -10.18
N ARG A 477 -24.46 6.97 -8.89
CA ARG A 477 -24.18 5.66 -8.34
C ARG A 477 -25.30 5.12 -7.47
N HIS A 478 -25.27 3.81 -7.25
CA HIS A 478 -26.16 3.19 -6.28
C HIS A 478 -25.65 3.49 -4.84
N PRO A 479 -26.53 3.75 -3.86
CA PRO A 479 -26.10 4.15 -2.51
C PRO A 479 -25.38 3.04 -1.74
N THR A 480 -25.70 1.77 -1.98
CA THR A 480 -25.20 0.62 -1.22
C THR A 480 -24.61 -0.51 -2.07
N LYS A 481 -24.88 -0.53 -3.39
CA LYS A 481 -24.30 -1.51 -4.31
C LYS A 481 -23.12 -0.90 -5.06
N ASN A 482 -22.20 -1.71 -5.48
CA ASN A 482 -20.97 -1.29 -6.17
C ASN A 482 -21.25 -0.99 -7.65
N PHE A 483 -22.10 -0.02 -7.92
CA PHE A 483 -22.53 0.37 -9.26
C PHE A 483 -22.39 1.87 -9.49
N PHE A 484 -21.67 2.23 -10.54
CA PHE A 484 -21.51 3.59 -11.06
C PHE A 484 -21.98 3.63 -12.52
N TRP A 485 -22.76 4.66 -12.87
CA TRP A 485 -23.24 4.88 -14.23
C TRP A 485 -22.96 6.32 -14.69
N CYS A 486 -22.55 6.45 -15.94
CA CYS A 486 -22.50 7.70 -16.68
C CYS A 486 -23.14 7.50 -18.04
N GLY A 487 -23.97 8.42 -18.46
CA GLY A 487 -24.68 8.35 -19.75
C GLY A 487 -23.84 8.68 -20.97
N ASP A 488 -22.51 8.78 -20.80
CA ASP A 488 -21.59 9.07 -21.89
C ASP A 488 -20.23 8.41 -21.65
N SER A 489 -19.83 7.52 -22.55
CA SER A 489 -18.47 6.95 -22.57
C SER A 489 -17.38 7.97 -22.89
N GLY A 490 -17.77 9.10 -23.48
CA GLY A 490 -16.90 10.24 -23.68
C GLY A 490 -16.34 10.83 -22.39
N LEU A 491 -16.90 10.48 -21.22
CA LEU A 491 -16.33 10.80 -19.92
C LEU A 491 -14.81 10.52 -19.86
N ILE A 492 -14.36 9.44 -20.51
CA ILE A 492 -12.96 9.01 -20.54
C ILE A 492 -12.30 9.19 -21.92
N HIS A 493 -12.96 9.87 -22.85
CA HIS A 493 -12.40 10.12 -24.19
C HIS A 493 -11.31 11.17 -24.13
N GLY A 494 -10.08 10.72 -24.36
CA GLY A 494 -8.87 11.53 -24.36
C GLY A 494 -7.77 10.88 -25.20
N GLY A 495 -6.59 11.45 -25.18
CA GLY A 495 -5.43 10.92 -25.88
C GLY A 495 -4.61 11.97 -26.58
N THR A 496 -4.09 11.66 -27.78
CA THR A 496 -3.27 12.59 -28.58
C THR A 496 -4.09 13.74 -29.16
N SER A 497 -5.42 13.60 -29.24
CA SER A 497 -6.29 14.69 -29.72
C SER A 497 -6.33 15.82 -28.70
N THR A 498 -6.11 17.03 -29.18
CA THR A 498 -6.21 18.26 -28.40
C THR A 498 -7.54 18.97 -28.62
N SER A 499 -8.52 18.31 -29.28
CA SER A 499 -9.82 18.88 -29.57
C SER A 499 -10.49 19.41 -28.32
N ASN A 500 -10.92 20.66 -28.36
CA ASN A 500 -11.70 21.28 -27.28
C ASN A 500 -13.20 21.02 -27.40
N THR A 501 -13.61 20.17 -28.35
CA THR A 501 -15.01 19.84 -28.60
C THR A 501 -15.32 18.35 -28.54
N THR A 502 -14.33 17.47 -28.61
CA THR A 502 -14.55 16.02 -28.67
C THR A 502 -13.73 15.21 -27.70
N THR A 503 -12.77 15.80 -26.98
CA THR A 503 -11.92 15.06 -26.04
C THR A 503 -11.89 15.78 -24.69
N PRO A 504 -12.89 15.56 -23.82
CA PRO A 504 -12.98 16.23 -22.52
C PRO A 504 -11.99 15.73 -21.49
N PHE A 505 -11.46 14.52 -21.65
CA PHE A 505 -10.48 13.93 -20.73
C PHE A 505 -9.08 14.48 -20.97
N GLN A 506 -8.41 14.92 -19.92
CA GLN A 506 -7.05 15.48 -20.01
C GLN A 506 -6.21 15.03 -18.82
N ILE A 507 -4.95 14.68 -19.11
CA ILE A 507 -3.93 14.41 -18.09
C ILE A 507 -2.76 15.37 -18.24
N GLY A 508 -2.03 15.57 -17.16
CA GLY A 508 -0.89 16.48 -17.13
C GLY A 508 0.14 16.07 -16.09
N SER A 509 0.85 17.02 -15.55
CA SER A 509 1.76 16.84 -14.44
C SER A 509 1.37 17.78 -13.31
N ARG A 510 1.43 17.31 -12.06
CA ARG A 510 1.16 18.10 -10.88
C ARG A 510 2.25 17.86 -9.83
N THR A 511 2.72 18.93 -9.21
CA THR A 511 3.69 18.84 -8.11
C THR A 511 3.05 19.38 -6.83
N PHE A 512 3.08 18.60 -5.76
CA PHE A 512 2.70 19.04 -4.43
C PHE A 512 3.57 18.34 -3.37
N ASN A 513 3.85 19.03 -2.29
CA ASN A 513 4.77 18.57 -1.22
C ASN A 513 6.14 18.09 -1.74
N GLY A 514 6.65 18.71 -2.82
CA GLY A 514 7.95 18.35 -3.42
C GLY A 514 7.94 17.09 -4.27
N VAL A 515 6.81 16.40 -4.41
CA VAL A 515 6.65 15.20 -5.24
C VAL A 515 5.93 15.54 -6.53
N THR A 516 6.49 15.12 -7.67
CA THR A 516 5.88 15.30 -8.99
C THR A 516 5.10 14.06 -9.41
N TYR A 517 3.86 14.28 -9.81
CA TYR A 517 2.92 13.26 -10.27
C TYR A 517 2.71 13.42 -11.78
N PRO A 518 3.43 12.65 -12.61
CA PRO A 518 3.21 12.65 -14.05
C PRO A 518 1.90 11.92 -14.39
N LYS A 519 1.32 12.25 -15.54
CA LYS A 519 0.04 11.66 -15.98
C LYS A 519 -1.10 11.86 -14.97
N TYR A 520 -1.01 12.88 -14.15
CA TYR A 520 -2.03 13.26 -13.17
C TYR A 520 -3.32 13.72 -13.88
N PRO A 521 -4.52 13.37 -13.40
CA PRO A 521 -5.75 13.92 -13.94
C PRO A 521 -5.82 15.43 -13.69
N VAL A 522 -6.08 16.19 -14.74
CA VAL A 522 -6.21 17.65 -14.68
C VAL A 522 -7.44 18.12 -15.43
N ASP A 523 -8.02 19.22 -14.98
CA ASP A 523 -9.14 19.81 -15.67
C ASP A 523 -8.74 20.31 -17.05
N LYS A 524 -9.54 20.01 -18.07
CA LYS A 524 -9.39 20.61 -19.38
C LYS A 524 -9.97 22.02 -19.34
N GLN A 525 -9.13 23.01 -19.50
CA GLN A 525 -9.46 24.41 -19.20
C GLN A 525 -10.46 25.06 -20.13
N ALA A 526 -10.62 24.56 -21.37
CA ALA A 526 -11.53 25.13 -22.36
C ALA A 526 -12.19 24.03 -23.16
N TYR A 527 -13.44 23.71 -22.84
CA TYR A 527 -14.21 22.66 -23.51
C TYR A 527 -15.63 23.09 -23.83
N GLY A 528 -16.20 22.50 -24.87
CA GLY A 528 -17.58 22.69 -25.31
C GLY A 528 -17.71 23.28 -26.70
N ASN A 529 -18.94 23.27 -27.23
CA ASN A 529 -19.29 23.73 -28.57
C ASN A 529 -19.49 25.26 -28.70
N GLN A 530 -19.40 25.99 -27.57
CA GLN A 530 -19.51 27.44 -27.58
C GLN A 530 -18.33 28.08 -28.30
N ALA A 531 -18.45 29.37 -28.60
CA ALA A 531 -17.34 30.18 -29.07
C ALA A 531 -16.13 30.03 -28.14
N ALA A 532 -14.93 30.00 -28.67
CA ALA A 532 -13.71 29.67 -27.91
C ALA A 532 -13.54 30.48 -26.61
N ALA A 533 -13.97 31.75 -26.62
CA ALA A 533 -13.91 32.63 -25.46
C ALA A 533 -14.91 32.26 -24.34
N ASN A 534 -15.91 31.42 -24.62
CA ASN A 534 -16.98 31.03 -23.70
C ASN A 534 -16.90 29.56 -23.29
N ARG A 535 -15.84 28.86 -23.68
CA ARG A 535 -15.62 27.46 -23.28
C ARG A 535 -15.33 27.39 -21.79
N LEU A 536 -15.79 26.33 -21.15
CA LEU A 536 -15.66 26.13 -19.72
C LEU A 536 -14.62 25.05 -19.39
N PRO A 537 -14.02 25.08 -18.22
CA PRO A 537 -13.20 23.97 -17.75
C PRO A 537 -14.09 22.75 -17.46
N VAL A 538 -13.57 21.54 -17.70
CA VAL A 538 -14.26 20.28 -17.37
C VAL A 538 -13.35 19.35 -16.61
N CYS A 539 -13.91 18.64 -15.61
CA CYS A 539 -13.19 17.82 -14.64
C CYS A 539 -13.26 16.31 -14.93
N ASN A 540 -13.51 15.91 -16.17
CA ASN A 540 -13.73 14.50 -16.56
C ASN A 540 -12.67 13.55 -16.03
N SER A 541 -11.39 13.90 -16.19
CA SER A 541 -10.29 13.04 -15.73
C SER A 541 -10.18 12.95 -14.21
N THR A 542 -10.37 14.06 -13.50
CA THR A 542 -10.39 14.09 -12.03
C THR A 542 -11.55 13.26 -11.47
N LEU A 543 -12.74 13.43 -12.04
CA LEU A 543 -13.92 12.64 -11.68
C LEU A 543 -13.67 11.15 -11.89
N PHE A 544 -13.19 10.75 -13.08
CA PHE A 544 -12.99 9.33 -13.37
C PHE A 544 -11.85 8.72 -12.56
N ALA A 545 -10.81 9.47 -12.25
CA ALA A 545 -9.78 9.02 -11.33
C ALA A 545 -10.36 8.73 -9.93
N ASN A 546 -11.21 9.59 -9.41
CA ASN A 546 -11.92 9.33 -8.16
C ASN A 546 -12.84 8.11 -8.24
N VAL A 547 -13.55 7.91 -9.37
CA VAL A 547 -14.38 6.70 -9.62
C VAL A 547 -13.53 5.43 -9.57
N MET A 548 -12.36 5.43 -10.17
CA MET A 548 -11.47 4.27 -10.13
C MET A 548 -10.89 4.03 -8.73
N ALA A 549 -10.58 5.08 -7.97
CA ALA A 549 -10.17 4.96 -6.57
C ALA A 549 -11.29 4.35 -5.71
N TRP A 550 -12.53 4.83 -5.88
CA TRP A 550 -13.72 4.26 -5.25
C TRP A 550 -13.91 2.79 -5.64
N ALA A 551 -13.79 2.44 -6.91
CA ALA A 551 -13.98 1.07 -7.39
C ALA A 551 -12.97 0.08 -6.78
N ILE A 552 -11.68 0.47 -6.66
CA ILE A 552 -10.65 -0.32 -6.01
C ILE A 552 -11.00 -0.55 -4.54
N LYS A 553 -11.41 0.53 -3.84
CA LYS A 553 -11.82 0.46 -2.44
C LYS A 553 -13.04 -0.45 -2.25
N MET A 554 -14.08 -0.32 -3.07
CA MET A 554 -15.26 -1.18 -2.99
C MET A 554 -14.92 -2.64 -3.28
N ALA A 555 -14.07 -2.91 -4.27
CA ALA A 555 -13.62 -4.27 -4.57
C ALA A 555 -12.83 -4.91 -3.40
N GLU A 556 -12.13 -4.11 -2.60
CA GLU A 556 -11.43 -4.58 -1.41
C GLU A 556 -12.37 -4.80 -0.21
N GLU A 557 -13.23 -3.84 0.08
CA GLU A 557 -14.02 -3.78 1.33
C GLU A 557 -15.31 -4.60 1.25
N SER A 558 -16.00 -4.56 0.11
CA SER A 558 -17.33 -5.18 -0.09
C SER A 558 -17.45 -5.94 -1.42
N GLY A 559 -16.33 -6.16 -2.09
CA GLY A 559 -16.29 -6.80 -3.40
C GLY A 559 -16.67 -8.28 -3.38
N ILE A 560 -17.03 -8.82 -4.55
CA ILE A 560 -17.45 -10.22 -4.74
C ILE A 560 -16.38 -11.24 -4.31
N ASN A 561 -15.12 -10.83 -4.27
CA ASN A 561 -13.98 -11.62 -3.80
C ASN A 561 -13.40 -11.10 -2.47
N SER A 562 -14.03 -10.12 -1.82
CA SER A 562 -13.56 -9.61 -0.53
C SER A 562 -13.61 -10.71 0.53
N GLY A 563 -12.51 -10.88 1.26
CA GLY A 563 -12.41 -11.94 2.30
C GLY A 563 -12.00 -13.33 1.80
N LYS A 564 -11.67 -13.49 0.51
CA LYS A 564 -11.11 -14.75 -0.04
C LYS A 564 -9.59 -14.75 -0.03
#